data_f06f8e4a6e85dba82ebaad359d497571
#
_entry.id   f06f8e4a6e85dba82ebaad359d497571
#
_cell.length_a   1.000
_cell.length_b   1.000
_cell.length_c   1.000
_cell.angle_alpha   90.00
_cell.angle_beta   90.00
_cell.angle_gamma   90.00
#
_symmetry.space_group_name_H-M   'P 1'
#
loop_
_entity.id
_entity.type
_entity.pdbx_description
1 polymer ?
#
loop_
_entity_poly.entity_id
_entity_poly.type
_entity_poly.pdbx_seq_one_letter_code
_entity_poly.pdbx_strand_id
1 'polypeptide(L)'
;MESALASLRKSSWVDRIGLALVGIVVVWLAVNFFKDPVEFVNVGIIGLTNGAIYGVVALGYTLVYGILQLINFAHGDVFALSGLFASTVIVSVLGLDTDSSVPVIIGGMLLTFVIVMVAFALFNASIERVAYKPLRHAPRLAPLITAIGMSFIVQNIALAFYGVDYRSVPNFIPATDVIDIGGITITWKKMTAIMIVVPLLILLSWFVRQTKQGKAMRAVAQDREAAAMMGIDVNRTISVTFMIAGALAGAAGIVYLLQFNMRYDTGFELGLIAFTAAVLGALIIGFVQAFNEGLTWFAPGSDWTRTGVFGILILILVFRPEGLLGERTPEGA
;
A
#
# COMPACT_ATOMS: atom_id res chain seq x y z
N MET A 1 -21.84 -6.51 35.51
CA MET A 1 -22.92 -6.43 34.52
C MET A 1 -23.57 -5.05 34.53
N GLU A 2 -23.87 -4.44 35.68
CA GLU A 2 -24.40 -3.07 35.79
C GLU A 2 -23.43 -1.98 35.32
N SER A 3 -22.12 -2.10 35.54
CA SER A 3 -21.13 -1.15 35.06
C SER A 3 -20.99 -1.13 33.53
N ALA A 4 -21.16 -2.27 32.87
CA ALA A 4 -21.17 -2.38 31.42
C ALA A 4 -22.45 -1.79 30.79
N LEU A 5 -23.60 -1.93 31.48
CA LEU A 5 -24.86 -1.33 31.07
C LEU A 5 -24.89 0.18 31.33
N ALA A 6 -24.19 0.66 32.36
CA ALA A 6 -24.07 2.11 32.64
C ALA A 6 -23.17 2.82 31.61
N SER A 7 -22.15 2.16 31.05
CA SER A 7 -21.33 2.72 29.99
C SER A 7 -22.10 2.87 28.65
N LEU A 8 -23.02 1.97 28.35
CA LEU A 8 -23.91 2.04 27.19
C LEU A 8 -24.94 3.20 27.27
N ARG A 9 -25.25 3.66 28.48
CA ARG A 9 -26.22 4.75 28.71
C ARG A 9 -25.65 6.15 28.42
N LYS A 10 -24.31 6.30 28.31
CA LYS A 10 -23.61 7.55 27.94
C LYS A 10 -23.12 7.59 26.52
N SER A 11 -23.49 6.58 25.70
CA SER A 11 -23.05 6.49 24.30
C SER A 11 -23.67 7.64 23.50
N SER A 12 -22.81 8.41 22.83
CA SER A 12 -23.26 9.46 21.91
C SER A 12 -24.02 8.86 20.73
N TRP A 13 -24.87 9.64 20.05
CA TRP A 13 -25.56 9.20 18.82
C TRP A 13 -24.57 8.59 17.81
N VAL A 14 -23.37 9.12 17.78
CA VAL A 14 -22.25 8.68 16.95
C VAL A 14 -21.86 7.23 17.26
N ASP A 15 -21.72 6.89 18.55
CA ASP A 15 -21.37 5.52 18.96
C ASP A 15 -22.45 4.50 18.58
N ARG A 16 -23.72 4.91 18.66
CA ARG A 16 -24.86 4.04 18.28
C ARG A 16 -24.91 3.81 16.78
N ILE A 17 -24.66 4.83 15.96
CA ILE A 17 -24.58 4.70 14.50
C ILE A 17 -23.39 3.81 14.13
N GLY A 18 -22.22 4.03 14.74
CA GLY A 18 -21.03 3.20 14.52
C GLY A 18 -21.28 1.74 14.86
N LEU A 19 -21.92 1.46 16.02
CA LEU A 19 -22.29 0.10 16.42
C LEU A 19 -23.29 -0.56 15.47
N ALA A 20 -24.27 0.21 14.99
CA ALA A 20 -25.25 -0.28 14.02
C ALA A 20 -24.59 -0.63 12.68
N LEU A 21 -23.69 0.21 12.17
CA LEU A 21 -22.93 -0.06 10.93
C LEU A 21 -22.05 -1.30 11.07
N VAL A 22 -21.31 -1.43 12.18
CA VAL A 22 -20.51 -2.64 12.45
C VAL A 22 -21.42 -3.86 12.54
N GLY A 23 -22.56 -3.77 13.20
CA GLY A 23 -23.54 -4.86 13.28
C GLY A 23 -24.04 -5.31 11.90
N ILE A 24 -24.37 -4.35 11.02
CA ILE A 24 -24.79 -4.63 9.64
C ILE A 24 -23.70 -5.38 8.87
N VAL A 25 -22.45 -4.91 8.96
CA VAL A 25 -21.30 -5.56 8.30
C VAL A 25 -21.08 -6.98 8.85
N VAL A 26 -21.14 -7.17 10.16
CA VAL A 26 -20.98 -8.51 10.78
C VAL A 26 -22.09 -9.46 10.33
N VAL A 27 -23.34 -9.00 10.31
CA VAL A 27 -24.47 -9.81 9.83
C VAL A 27 -24.31 -10.16 8.35
N TRP A 28 -23.91 -9.19 7.53
CA TRP A 28 -23.65 -9.40 6.11
C TRP A 28 -22.54 -10.44 5.88
N LEU A 29 -21.43 -10.34 6.59
CA LEU A 29 -20.34 -11.34 6.52
C LEU A 29 -20.81 -12.72 6.99
N ALA A 30 -21.56 -12.79 8.10
CA ALA A 30 -22.10 -14.05 8.61
C ALA A 30 -23.06 -14.72 7.60
N VAL A 31 -23.96 -13.94 7.01
CA VAL A 31 -24.89 -14.48 6.00
C VAL A 31 -24.12 -15.05 4.79
N ASN A 32 -23.11 -14.35 4.27
CA ASN A 32 -22.30 -14.85 3.17
C ASN A 32 -21.52 -16.11 3.57
N PHE A 33 -20.93 -16.14 4.76
CA PHE A 33 -20.23 -17.33 5.26
C PHE A 33 -21.14 -18.56 5.34
N PHE A 34 -22.36 -18.42 5.87
CA PHE A 34 -23.28 -19.55 5.98
C PHE A 34 -23.91 -19.95 4.63
N LYS A 35 -23.99 -19.04 3.66
CA LYS A 35 -24.52 -19.37 2.33
C LYS A 35 -23.51 -20.12 1.47
N ASP A 36 -22.25 -19.69 1.47
CA ASP A 36 -21.18 -20.29 0.70
C ASP A 36 -19.84 -20.16 1.46
N PRO A 37 -19.55 -21.10 2.38
CA PRO A 37 -18.32 -21.06 3.19
C PRO A 37 -17.05 -21.18 2.34
N VAL A 38 -17.11 -21.95 1.25
CA VAL A 38 -15.94 -22.17 0.38
C VAL A 38 -15.59 -20.90 -0.36
N GLU A 39 -16.56 -20.28 -0.99
CA GLU A 39 -16.35 -19.01 -1.71
C GLU A 39 -15.95 -17.89 -0.75
N PHE A 40 -16.55 -17.83 0.44
CA PHE A 40 -16.19 -16.86 1.45
C PHE A 40 -14.69 -16.93 1.83
N VAL A 41 -14.16 -18.14 2.00
CA VAL A 41 -12.74 -18.36 2.31
C VAL A 41 -11.86 -18.02 1.11
N ASN A 42 -12.25 -18.42 -0.12
CA ASN A 42 -11.52 -18.09 -1.34
C ASN A 42 -11.40 -16.58 -1.55
N VAL A 43 -12.50 -15.84 -1.35
CA VAL A 43 -12.52 -14.37 -1.41
C VAL A 43 -11.67 -13.77 -0.28
N GLY A 44 -11.69 -14.37 0.91
CA GLY A 44 -10.82 -13.99 2.01
C GLY A 44 -9.32 -14.13 1.68
N ILE A 45 -8.93 -15.20 0.99
CA ILE A 45 -7.54 -15.39 0.51
C ILE A 45 -7.17 -14.31 -0.53
N ILE A 46 -8.08 -13.93 -1.41
CA ILE A 46 -7.88 -12.80 -2.34
C ILE A 46 -7.67 -11.51 -1.53
N GLY A 47 -8.51 -11.27 -0.53
CA GLY A 47 -8.39 -10.10 0.35
C GLY A 47 -7.05 -10.03 1.09
N LEU A 48 -6.56 -11.16 1.57
CA LEU A 48 -5.24 -11.26 2.20
C LEU A 48 -4.12 -10.92 1.21
N THR A 49 -4.20 -11.42 -0.02
CA THR A 49 -3.20 -11.16 -1.07
C THR A 49 -3.19 -9.68 -1.47
N ASN A 50 -4.37 -9.10 -1.74
CA ASN A 50 -4.49 -7.68 -2.09
C ASN A 50 -4.03 -6.79 -0.92
N GLY A 51 -4.44 -7.12 0.30
CA GLY A 51 -4.02 -6.41 1.50
C GLY A 51 -2.52 -6.46 1.74
N ALA A 52 -1.87 -7.58 1.42
CA ALA A 52 -0.41 -7.71 1.50
C ALA A 52 0.29 -6.75 0.49
N ILE A 53 -0.18 -6.70 -0.76
CA ILE A 53 0.36 -5.79 -1.78
C ILE A 53 0.16 -4.33 -1.36
N TYR A 54 -1.06 -3.96 -0.96
CA TYR A 54 -1.34 -2.60 -0.46
C TYR A 54 -0.52 -2.26 0.77
N GLY A 55 -0.19 -3.25 1.61
CA GLY A 55 0.67 -3.10 2.77
C GLY A 55 2.06 -2.59 2.43
N VAL A 56 2.68 -3.10 1.36
CA VAL A 56 4.01 -2.62 0.94
C VAL A 56 3.95 -1.17 0.46
N VAL A 57 2.94 -0.83 -0.35
CA VAL A 57 2.74 0.56 -0.81
C VAL A 57 2.43 1.48 0.38
N ALA A 58 1.52 1.05 1.26
CA ALA A 58 1.10 1.79 2.45
C ALA A 58 2.28 2.08 3.39
N LEU A 59 3.21 1.13 3.54
CA LEU A 59 4.43 1.35 4.33
C LEU A 59 5.36 2.39 3.70
N GLY A 60 5.46 2.44 2.38
CA GLY A 60 6.15 3.52 1.70
C GLY A 60 5.54 4.90 2.01
N TYR A 61 4.19 4.99 2.00
CA TYR A 61 3.47 6.20 2.43
C TYR A 61 3.75 6.55 3.89
N THR A 62 3.64 5.58 4.80
CA THR A 62 3.82 5.83 6.23
C THR A 62 5.23 6.24 6.59
N LEU A 63 6.25 5.73 5.90
CA LEU A 63 7.64 6.14 6.08
C LEU A 63 7.85 7.62 5.73
N VAL A 64 7.31 8.06 4.59
CA VAL A 64 7.44 9.46 4.15
C VAL A 64 6.57 10.36 5.02
N TYR A 65 5.31 9.96 5.27
CA TYR A 65 4.38 10.71 6.12
C TYR A 65 4.92 10.89 7.55
N GLY A 66 5.47 9.84 8.14
CA GLY A 66 6.01 9.86 9.50
C GLY A 66 7.13 10.91 9.68
N ILE A 67 7.97 11.12 8.66
CA ILE A 67 9.08 12.08 8.74
C ILE A 67 8.66 13.49 8.30
N LEU A 68 7.90 13.61 7.21
CA LEU A 68 7.50 14.92 6.66
C LEU A 68 6.21 15.46 7.25
N GLN A 69 5.38 14.58 7.81
CA GLN A 69 3.99 14.88 8.23
C GLN A 69 3.14 15.47 7.09
N LEU A 70 3.44 15.05 5.85
CA LEU A 70 2.78 15.49 4.62
C LEU A 70 2.45 14.27 3.76
N ILE A 71 1.26 14.27 3.16
CA ILE A 71 0.82 13.21 2.27
C ILE A 71 1.57 13.36 0.93
N ASN A 72 2.34 12.35 0.55
CA ASN A 72 3.02 12.30 -0.75
C ASN A 72 2.13 11.62 -1.79
N PHE A 73 1.24 12.36 -2.44
CA PHE A 73 0.36 11.80 -3.49
C PHE A 73 1.12 11.19 -4.66
N ALA A 74 2.32 11.67 -4.98
CA ALA A 74 3.13 11.13 -6.06
C ALA A 74 3.61 9.67 -5.80
N HIS A 75 3.56 9.17 -4.56
CA HIS A 75 4.07 7.84 -4.23
C HIS A 75 3.31 6.71 -4.95
N GLY A 76 1.99 6.83 -5.10
CA GLY A 76 1.19 5.89 -5.88
C GLY A 76 1.61 5.86 -7.36
N ASP A 77 1.88 7.03 -7.95
CA ASP A 77 2.31 7.09 -9.34
C ASP A 77 3.75 6.61 -9.53
N VAL A 78 4.62 6.81 -8.55
CA VAL A 78 5.95 6.19 -8.50
C VAL A 78 5.84 4.65 -8.49
N PHE A 79 4.90 4.11 -7.72
CA PHE A 79 4.58 2.67 -7.73
C PHE A 79 4.12 2.20 -9.12
N ALA A 80 3.18 2.90 -9.77
CA ALA A 80 2.70 2.51 -11.10
C ALA A 80 3.79 2.61 -12.16
N LEU A 81 4.53 3.73 -12.19
CA LEU A 81 5.66 3.88 -13.11
C LEU A 81 6.71 2.79 -12.91
N SER A 82 6.94 2.34 -11.66
CA SER A 82 7.89 1.26 -11.36
C SER A 82 7.46 -0.09 -11.93
N GLY A 83 6.17 -0.42 -11.86
CA GLY A 83 5.64 -1.63 -12.47
C GLY A 83 5.71 -1.57 -14.01
N LEU A 84 5.36 -0.43 -14.61
CA LEU A 84 5.53 -0.23 -16.05
C LEU A 84 7.00 -0.36 -16.48
N PHE A 85 7.92 0.23 -15.72
CA PHE A 85 9.36 0.06 -15.95
C PHE A 85 9.81 -1.40 -15.79
N ALA A 86 9.27 -2.11 -14.79
CA ALA A 86 9.54 -3.53 -14.59
C ALA A 86 9.10 -4.35 -15.82
N SER A 87 7.95 -4.04 -16.43
CA SER A 87 7.53 -4.72 -17.67
C SER A 87 8.55 -4.57 -18.80
N THR A 88 9.15 -3.40 -18.94
CA THR A 88 10.22 -3.15 -19.92
C THR A 88 11.47 -3.95 -19.59
N VAL A 89 11.90 -3.98 -18.33
CA VAL A 89 13.06 -4.76 -17.91
C VAL A 89 12.84 -6.24 -18.17
N ILE A 90 11.69 -6.78 -17.81
CA ILE A 90 11.36 -8.20 -17.97
C ILE A 90 11.31 -8.59 -19.45
N VAL A 91 10.51 -7.86 -20.24
CA VAL A 91 10.19 -8.27 -21.61
C VAL A 91 11.23 -7.78 -22.61
N SER A 92 11.62 -6.49 -22.53
CA SER A 92 12.47 -5.87 -23.56
C SER A 92 13.97 -5.97 -23.27
N VAL A 93 14.38 -5.92 -21.98
CA VAL A 93 15.81 -5.95 -21.61
C VAL A 93 16.29 -7.38 -21.39
N LEU A 94 15.53 -8.18 -20.61
CA LEU A 94 15.91 -9.55 -20.26
C LEU A 94 15.34 -10.59 -21.23
N GLY A 95 14.34 -10.20 -22.05
CA GLY A 95 13.71 -11.11 -23.02
C GLY A 95 13.05 -12.33 -22.38
N LEU A 96 12.53 -12.19 -21.16
CA LEU A 96 11.89 -13.31 -20.48
C LEU A 96 10.51 -13.57 -21.09
N ASP A 97 10.26 -14.80 -21.42
CA ASP A 97 9.00 -15.30 -21.98
C ASP A 97 8.52 -16.57 -21.26
N THR A 98 7.40 -17.11 -21.68
CA THR A 98 6.81 -18.32 -21.12
C THR A 98 7.63 -19.59 -21.43
N ASP A 99 8.49 -19.56 -22.45
CA ASP A 99 9.32 -20.67 -22.88
C ASP A 99 10.68 -20.68 -22.18
N SER A 100 10.98 -19.60 -21.44
CA SER A 100 12.21 -19.48 -20.65
C SER A 100 12.27 -20.55 -19.55
N SER A 101 13.45 -21.13 -19.32
CA SER A 101 13.62 -22.12 -18.26
C SER A 101 13.41 -21.51 -16.86
N VAL A 102 12.90 -22.30 -15.92
CA VAL A 102 12.59 -21.84 -14.56
C VAL A 102 13.77 -21.12 -13.85
N PRO A 103 15.04 -21.64 -13.93
CA PRO A 103 16.17 -20.92 -13.33
C PRO A 103 16.42 -19.55 -13.97
N VAL A 104 16.20 -19.40 -15.28
CA VAL A 104 16.34 -18.13 -16.01
C VAL A 104 15.24 -17.16 -15.57
N ILE A 105 14.00 -17.62 -15.42
CA ILE A 105 12.90 -16.80 -14.92
C ILE A 105 13.20 -16.31 -13.48
N ILE A 106 13.61 -17.20 -12.58
CA ILE A 106 13.92 -16.83 -11.19
C ILE A 106 15.09 -15.84 -11.15
N GLY A 107 16.17 -16.11 -11.86
CA GLY A 107 17.34 -15.22 -11.90
C GLY A 107 17.00 -13.86 -12.51
N GLY A 108 16.26 -13.85 -13.61
CA GLY A 108 15.79 -12.62 -14.27
C GLY A 108 14.84 -11.80 -13.40
N MET A 109 13.93 -12.46 -12.69
CA MET A 109 13.03 -11.77 -11.74
C MET A 109 13.81 -11.16 -10.56
N LEU A 110 14.75 -11.88 -9.96
CA LEU A 110 15.61 -11.33 -8.89
C LEU A 110 16.42 -10.12 -9.40
N LEU A 111 16.97 -10.22 -10.61
CA LEU A 111 17.69 -9.10 -11.24
C LEU A 111 16.74 -7.91 -11.49
N THR A 112 15.52 -8.17 -11.97
CA THR A 112 14.49 -7.15 -12.15
C THR A 112 14.17 -6.44 -10.82
N PHE A 113 13.99 -7.19 -9.73
CA PHE A 113 13.78 -6.61 -8.41
C PHE A 113 14.91 -5.64 -8.02
N VAL A 114 16.16 -6.05 -8.19
CA VAL A 114 17.32 -5.21 -7.86
C VAL A 114 17.34 -3.95 -8.73
N ILE A 115 17.19 -4.09 -10.05
CA ILE A 115 17.22 -2.97 -10.99
C ILE A 115 16.11 -1.96 -10.67
N VAL A 116 14.87 -2.44 -10.53
CA VAL A 116 13.71 -1.58 -10.31
C VAL A 116 13.77 -0.91 -8.93
N MET A 117 14.10 -1.67 -7.88
CA MET A 117 14.22 -1.09 -6.53
C MET A 117 15.30 -0.01 -6.47
N VAL A 118 16.46 -0.21 -7.08
CA VAL A 118 17.54 0.80 -7.13
C VAL A 118 17.14 1.99 -7.98
N ALA A 119 16.59 1.76 -9.18
CA ALA A 119 16.15 2.84 -10.06
C ALA A 119 15.09 3.73 -9.37
N PHE A 120 14.09 3.13 -8.73
CA PHE A 120 13.03 3.87 -8.09
C PHE A 120 13.39 4.43 -6.72
N ALA A 121 14.39 3.87 -6.02
CA ALA A 121 15.02 4.52 -4.89
C ALA A 121 15.66 5.87 -5.31
N LEU A 122 16.45 5.85 -6.38
CA LEU A 122 17.10 7.05 -6.92
C LEU A 122 16.09 8.05 -7.50
N PHE A 123 15.09 7.54 -8.21
CA PHE A 123 14.01 8.37 -8.77
C PHE A 123 13.24 9.10 -7.67
N ASN A 124 12.82 8.40 -6.62
CA ASN A 124 12.09 9.01 -5.51
C ASN A 124 12.96 9.98 -4.68
N ALA A 125 14.27 9.70 -4.55
CA ALA A 125 15.22 10.65 -3.98
C ALA A 125 15.39 11.91 -4.85
N SER A 126 15.29 11.78 -6.17
CA SER A 126 15.31 12.92 -7.10
C SER A 126 14.06 13.79 -6.93
N ILE A 127 12.89 13.17 -6.80
CA ILE A 127 11.64 13.87 -6.46
C ILE A 127 11.78 14.62 -5.14
N GLU A 128 12.32 13.98 -4.12
CA GLU A 128 12.57 14.63 -2.82
C GLU A 128 13.46 15.85 -2.98
N ARG A 129 14.58 15.69 -3.68
CA ARG A 129 15.58 16.75 -3.83
C ARG A 129 15.06 17.94 -4.61
N VAL A 130 14.29 17.71 -5.66
CA VAL A 130 13.80 18.76 -6.59
C VAL A 130 12.51 19.39 -6.08
N ALA A 131 11.56 18.58 -5.62
CA ALA A 131 10.22 19.05 -5.32
C ALA A 131 10.01 19.35 -3.81
N TYR A 132 10.47 18.49 -2.92
CA TYR A 132 10.13 18.61 -1.49
C TYR A 132 11.19 19.35 -0.66
N LYS A 133 12.47 19.12 -0.94
CA LYS A 133 13.56 19.73 -0.17
C LYS A 133 13.53 21.26 -0.16
N PRO A 134 13.26 21.96 -1.29
CA PRO A 134 13.16 23.42 -1.30
C PRO A 134 11.99 23.97 -0.47
N LEU A 135 10.95 23.17 -0.27
CA LEU A 135 9.70 23.57 0.39
C LEU A 135 9.60 23.19 1.86
N ARG A 136 10.69 22.67 2.47
CA ARG A 136 10.67 22.20 3.86
C ARG A 136 10.36 23.29 4.89
N HIS A 137 10.63 24.55 4.56
CA HIS A 137 10.34 25.71 5.41
C HIS A 137 9.14 26.53 4.92
N ALA A 138 8.48 26.08 3.85
CA ALA A 138 7.29 26.73 3.33
C ALA A 138 6.04 26.38 4.15
N PRO A 139 4.96 27.19 4.07
CA PRO A 139 3.67 26.84 4.68
C PRO A 139 3.19 25.44 4.27
N ARG A 140 2.49 24.75 5.16
CA ARG A 140 2.07 23.32 4.97
C ARG A 140 1.32 23.05 3.66
N LEU A 141 0.64 24.04 3.09
CA LEU A 141 -0.08 23.89 1.83
C LEU A 141 0.85 23.80 0.60
N ALA A 142 2.02 24.43 0.63
CA ALA A 142 2.91 24.44 -0.54
C ALA A 142 3.45 23.03 -0.88
N PRO A 143 3.98 22.25 0.05
CA PRO A 143 4.38 20.87 -0.23
C PRO A 143 3.20 19.96 -0.64
N LEU A 144 1.98 20.21 -0.13
CA LEU A 144 0.80 19.44 -0.50
C LEU A 144 0.42 19.67 -1.98
N ILE A 145 0.38 20.94 -2.42
CA ILE A 145 0.11 21.27 -3.82
C ILE A 145 1.20 20.71 -4.72
N THR A 146 2.46 20.80 -4.29
CA THR A 146 3.60 20.23 -5.02
C THR A 146 3.49 18.69 -5.12
N ALA A 147 3.01 18.01 -4.09
CA ALA A 147 2.80 16.56 -4.13
C ALA A 147 1.78 16.15 -5.21
N ILE A 148 0.68 16.92 -5.33
CA ILE A 148 -0.33 16.71 -6.38
C ILE A 148 0.28 17.02 -7.76
N GLY A 149 1.03 18.12 -7.90
CA GLY A 149 1.71 18.45 -9.15
C GLY A 149 2.73 17.39 -9.58
N MET A 150 3.49 16.83 -8.62
CA MET A 150 4.44 15.74 -8.89
C MET A 150 3.72 14.44 -9.28
N SER A 151 2.55 14.15 -8.70
CA SER A 151 1.70 13.04 -9.12
C SER A 151 1.37 13.14 -10.60
N PHE A 152 0.86 14.30 -11.06
CA PHE A 152 0.57 14.52 -12.47
C PHE A 152 1.82 14.46 -13.37
N ILE A 153 2.97 14.96 -12.90
CA ILE A 153 4.22 14.86 -13.66
C ILE A 153 4.60 13.39 -13.87
N VAL A 154 4.57 12.57 -12.81
CA VAL A 154 4.91 11.15 -12.90
C VAL A 154 3.94 10.38 -13.79
N GLN A 155 2.62 10.67 -13.71
CA GLN A 155 1.61 10.11 -14.62
C GLN A 155 1.88 10.47 -16.09
N ASN A 156 2.21 11.73 -16.36
CA ASN A 156 2.52 12.15 -17.73
C ASN A 156 3.84 11.56 -18.25
N ILE A 157 4.83 11.34 -17.39
CA ILE A 157 6.03 10.57 -17.74
C ILE A 157 5.62 9.14 -18.12
N ALA A 158 4.78 8.48 -17.29
CA ALA A 158 4.30 7.15 -17.58
C ALA A 158 3.51 7.11 -18.91
N LEU A 159 2.61 8.06 -19.13
CA LEU A 159 1.83 8.18 -20.35
C LEU A 159 2.72 8.40 -21.60
N ALA A 160 3.73 9.25 -21.50
CA ALA A 160 4.64 9.55 -22.62
C ALA A 160 5.49 8.34 -23.06
N PHE A 161 5.91 7.51 -22.11
CA PHE A 161 6.76 6.34 -22.39
C PHE A 161 5.98 5.06 -22.67
N TYR A 162 4.79 4.87 -22.05
CA TYR A 162 4.03 3.61 -22.08
C TYR A 162 2.69 3.72 -22.81
N GLY A 163 2.20 4.93 -23.10
CA GLY A 163 0.91 5.16 -23.73
C GLY A 163 -0.28 4.89 -22.81
N VAL A 164 -1.45 4.73 -23.41
CA VAL A 164 -2.73 4.54 -22.72
C VAL A 164 -3.10 3.06 -22.49
N ASP A 165 -2.35 2.13 -23.09
CA ASP A 165 -2.66 0.72 -23.05
C ASP A 165 -2.24 0.08 -21.73
N TYR A 166 -2.98 -0.95 -21.32
CA TYR A 166 -2.58 -1.78 -20.20
C TYR A 166 -1.34 -2.61 -20.56
N ARG A 167 -0.37 -2.60 -19.67
CA ARG A 167 0.83 -3.45 -19.75
C ARG A 167 0.69 -4.61 -18.79
N SER A 168 1.13 -5.78 -19.25
CA SER A 168 1.24 -7.01 -18.50
C SER A 168 2.59 -7.65 -18.75
N VAL A 169 2.93 -8.64 -17.97
CA VAL A 169 4.07 -9.53 -18.21
C VAL A 169 3.57 -10.92 -18.63
N PRO A 170 4.37 -11.69 -19.36
CA PRO A 170 4.03 -13.08 -19.68
C PRO A 170 3.69 -13.86 -18.41
N ASN A 171 2.80 -14.84 -18.52
CA ASN A 171 2.36 -15.67 -17.40
C ASN A 171 3.44 -16.70 -17.02
N PHE A 172 4.53 -16.23 -16.36
CA PHE A 172 5.58 -17.11 -15.87
C PHE A 172 5.13 -18.02 -14.72
N ILE A 173 4.09 -17.59 -14.00
CA ILE A 173 3.58 -18.28 -12.83
C ILE A 173 2.33 -19.03 -13.27
N PRO A 174 2.32 -20.37 -13.17
CA PRO A 174 1.17 -21.17 -13.53
C PRO A 174 -0.09 -20.70 -12.74
N ALA A 175 -1.22 -20.66 -13.43
CA ALA A 175 -2.51 -20.38 -12.78
C ALA A 175 -3.08 -21.62 -12.07
N THR A 176 -2.30 -22.71 -11.99
CA THR A 176 -2.69 -23.96 -11.32
C THR A 176 -2.71 -23.79 -9.81
N ASP A 177 -3.58 -24.52 -9.17
CA ASP A 177 -3.69 -24.56 -7.73
C ASP A 177 -2.50 -25.28 -7.09
N VAL A 178 -1.94 -24.69 -6.05
CA VAL A 178 -0.91 -25.30 -5.18
C VAL A 178 -1.58 -26.14 -4.13
N ILE A 179 -2.69 -25.64 -3.59
CA ILE A 179 -3.47 -26.27 -2.55
C ILE A 179 -4.93 -26.23 -2.99
N ASP A 180 -5.57 -27.39 -3.04
CA ASP A 180 -7.01 -27.53 -3.18
C ASP A 180 -7.50 -28.44 -2.05
N ILE A 181 -8.21 -27.85 -1.10
CA ILE A 181 -8.79 -28.58 0.04
C ILE A 181 -10.29 -28.26 0.05
N GLY A 182 -11.09 -29.19 -0.50
CA GLY A 182 -12.55 -29.07 -0.50
C GLY A 182 -13.08 -27.85 -1.25
N GLY A 183 -12.40 -27.44 -2.33
CA GLY A 183 -12.75 -26.26 -3.13
C GLY A 183 -12.13 -24.95 -2.68
N ILE A 184 -11.40 -24.95 -1.57
CA ILE A 184 -10.57 -23.79 -1.17
C ILE A 184 -9.27 -23.87 -1.93
N THR A 185 -9.04 -22.89 -2.84
CA THR A 185 -7.91 -22.92 -3.78
C THR A 185 -6.92 -21.79 -3.51
N ILE A 186 -5.62 -22.17 -3.41
CA ILE A 186 -4.51 -21.23 -3.38
C ILE A 186 -3.69 -21.45 -4.65
N THR A 187 -3.70 -20.47 -5.56
CA THR A 187 -2.93 -20.53 -6.81
C THR A 187 -1.47 -20.14 -6.57
N TRP A 188 -0.55 -20.59 -7.45
CA TRP A 188 0.84 -20.16 -7.44
C TRP A 188 1.00 -18.64 -7.49
N LYS A 189 0.13 -17.94 -8.22
CA LYS A 189 0.15 -16.47 -8.26
C LYS A 189 -0.04 -15.85 -6.87
N LYS A 190 -1.09 -16.27 -6.14
CA LYS A 190 -1.35 -15.76 -4.77
C LYS A 190 -0.21 -16.11 -3.82
N MET A 191 0.29 -17.35 -3.88
CA MET A 191 1.41 -17.80 -3.06
C MET A 191 2.67 -16.96 -3.31
N THR A 192 3.02 -16.70 -4.57
CA THR A 192 4.20 -15.91 -4.94
C THR A 192 4.11 -14.48 -4.40
N ALA A 193 2.93 -13.84 -4.47
CA ALA A 193 2.76 -12.50 -3.91
C ALA A 193 3.05 -12.50 -2.40
N ILE A 194 2.50 -13.45 -1.65
CA ILE A 194 2.73 -13.56 -0.20
C ILE A 194 4.21 -13.86 0.10
N MET A 195 4.82 -14.79 -0.65
CA MET A 195 6.24 -15.17 -0.49
C MET A 195 7.21 -14.01 -0.72
N ILE A 196 6.84 -13.04 -1.55
CA ILE A 196 7.66 -11.84 -1.80
C ILE A 196 7.35 -10.75 -0.77
N VAL A 197 6.07 -10.50 -0.51
CA VAL A 197 5.63 -9.39 0.34
C VAL A 197 6.02 -9.61 1.80
N VAL A 198 5.79 -10.80 2.35
CA VAL A 198 6.06 -11.08 3.77
C VAL A 198 7.54 -10.86 4.15
N PRO A 199 8.54 -11.39 3.41
CA PRO A 199 9.94 -11.07 3.68
C PRO A 199 10.27 -9.57 3.55
N LEU A 200 9.68 -8.85 2.58
CA LEU A 200 9.87 -7.40 2.45
C LEU A 200 9.35 -6.65 3.68
N LEU A 201 8.18 -7.02 4.21
CA LEU A 201 7.62 -6.42 5.42
C LEU A 201 8.49 -6.71 6.65
N ILE A 202 8.97 -7.94 6.79
CA ILE A 202 9.86 -8.35 7.88
C ILE A 202 11.19 -7.58 7.79
N LEU A 203 11.80 -7.52 6.60
CA LEU A 203 13.04 -6.81 6.35
C LEU A 203 12.91 -5.32 6.67
N LEU A 204 11.83 -4.68 6.22
CA LEU A 204 11.56 -3.27 6.50
C LEU A 204 11.37 -3.04 8.01
N SER A 205 10.55 -3.89 8.66
CA SER A 205 10.32 -3.78 10.11
C SER A 205 11.63 -3.93 10.89
N TRP A 206 12.45 -4.91 10.51
CA TRP A 206 13.78 -5.09 11.08
C TRP A 206 14.67 -3.87 10.85
N PHE A 207 14.72 -3.37 9.60
CA PHE A 207 15.51 -2.19 9.25
C PHE A 207 15.13 -0.98 10.09
N VAL A 208 13.84 -0.65 10.16
CA VAL A 208 13.34 0.51 10.90
C VAL A 208 13.59 0.36 12.41
N ARG A 209 13.45 -0.85 12.97
CA ARG A 209 13.56 -1.07 14.43
C ARG A 209 15.00 -1.22 14.89
N GLN A 210 15.86 -1.89 14.13
CA GLN A 210 17.17 -2.34 14.61
C GLN A 210 18.35 -1.52 14.08
N THR A 211 18.24 -0.88 12.89
CA THR A 211 19.39 -0.18 12.30
C THR A 211 19.58 1.22 12.88
N LYS A 212 20.81 1.74 12.75
CA LYS A 212 21.13 3.15 13.12
C LYS A 212 20.30 4.13 12.31
N GLN A 213 20.13 3.85 11.00
CA GLN A 213 19.32 4.69 10.13
C GLN A 213 17.83 4.66 10.52
N GLY A 214 17.29 3.50 10.86
CA GLY A 214 15.90 3.38 11.34
C GLY A 214 15.70 4.13 12.68
N LYS A 215 16.69 4.10 13.58
CA LYS A 215 16.64 4.92 14.82
C LYS A 215 16.64 6.40 14.50
N ALA A 216 17.50 6.86 13.57
CA ALA A 216 17.54 8.25 13.12
C ALA A 216 16.20 8.67 12.48
N MET A 217 15.58 7.81 11.66
CA MET A 217 14.26 8.06 11.07
C MET A 217 13.18 8.29 12.14
N ARG A 218 13.13 7.44 13.16
CA ARG A 218 12.17 7.60 14.27
C ARG A 218 12.43 8.84 15.11
N ALA A 219 13.70 9.18 15.38
CA ALA A 219 14.05 10.40 16.10
C ALA A 219 13.62 11.66 15.33
N VAL A 220 13.91 11.72 14.02
CA VAL A 220 13.51 12.83 13.15
C VAL A 220 11.97 12.93 12.99
N ALA A 221 11.27 11.79 13.01
CA ALA A 221 9.83 11.75 12.96
C ALA A 221 9.18 12.32 14.23
N GLN A 222 9.83 12.16 15.36
CA GLN A 222 9.35 12.62 16.67
C GLN A 222 9.62 14.12 16.87
N ASP A 223 10.89 14.54 16.69
CA ASP A 223 11.31 15.94 16.81
C ASP A 223 12.57 16.17 15.95
N ARG A 224 12.44 17.02 14.92
CA ARG A 224 13.54 17.33 13.99
C ARG A 224 14.63 18.18 14.64
N GLU A 225 14.25 19.12 15.50
CA GLU A 225 15.19 20.03 16.15
C GLU A 225 15.99 19.29 17.22
N ALA A 226 15.31 18.52 18.05
CA ALA A 226 15.97 17.67 19.04
C ALA A 226 16.90 16.63 18.37
N ALA A 227 16.47 15.98 17.28
CA ALA A 227 17.30 15.05 16.54
C ALA A 227 18.58 15.73 15.98
N ALA A 228 18.44 16.96 15.43
CA ALA A 228 19.59 17.72 14.95
C ALA A 228 20.57 18.08 16.09
N MET A 229 20.06 18.47 17.25
CA MET A 229 20.91 18.75 18.44
C MET A 229 21.65 17.50 18.93
N MET A 230 21.10 16.31 18.70
CA MET A 230 21.77 15.03 19.01
C MET A 230 22.73 14.55 17.91
N GLY A 231 23.01 15.41 16.91
CA GLY A 231 23.97 15.14 15.83
C GLY A 231 23.43 14.29 14.68
N ILE A 232 22.10 14.12 14.57
CA ILE A 232 21.50 13.43 13.44
C ILE A 232 21.38 14.39 12.25
N ASP A 233 21.94 13.99 11.10
CA ASP A 233 21.72 14.72 9.85
C ASP A 233 20.29 14.48 9.35
N VAL A 234 19.40 15.44 9.67
CA VAL A 234 17.97 15.43 9.30
C VAL A 234 17.80 15.36 7.79
N ASN A 235 18.61 16.11 7.02
CA ASN A 235 18.49 16.16 5.57
C ASN A 235 18.80 14.79 4.93
N ARG A 236 19.91 14.20 5.35
CA ARG A 236 20.31 12.86 4.91
C ARG A 236 19.26 11.81 5.30
N THR A 237 18.74 11.90 6.52
CA THR A 237 17.74 10.95 7.03
C THR A 237 16.45 11.01 6.19
N ILE A 238 15.97 12.20 5.84
CA ILE A 238 14.80 12.38 4.97
C ILE A 238 15.06 11.80 3.57
N SER A 239 16.20 12.15 2.94
CA SER A 239 16.52 11.64 1.61
C SER A 239 16.62 10.11 1.57
N VAL A 240 17.26 9.49 2.58
CA VAL A 240 17.32 8.02 2.70
C VAL A 240 15.92 7.42 2.89
N THR A 241 15.04 8.07 3.63
CA THR A 241 13.65 7.61 3.78
C THR A 241 12.90 7.60 2.44
N PHE A 242 13.08 8.65 1.62
CA PHE A 242 12.52 8.67 0.27
C PHE A 242 13.10 7.58 -0.62
N MET A 243 14.40 7.30 -0.52
CA MET A 243 15.01 6.19 -1.26
C MET A 243 14.38 4.85 -0.88
N ILE A 244 14.22 4.58 0.41
CA ILE A 244 13.60 3.33 0.89
C ILE A 244 12.14 3.24 0.43
N ALA A 245 11.38 4.32 0.56
CA ALA A 245 9.99 4.36 0.09
C ALA A 245 9.92 4.11 -1.43
N GLY A 246 10.82 4.69 -2.23
CA GLY A 246 10.91 4.44 -3.66
C GLY A 246 11.29 2.99 -4.00
N ALA A 247 12.21 2.39 -3.25
CA ALA A 247 12.55 0.97 -3.40
C ALA A 247 11.35 0.06 -3.09
N LEU A 248 10.58 0.38 -2.05
CA LEU A 248 9.35 -0.36 -1.71
C LEU A 248 8.26 -0.19 -2.78
N ALA A 249 8.10 1.01 -3.31
CA ALA A 249 7.21 1.25 -4.45
C ALA A 249 7.63 0.40 -5.66
N GLY A 250 8.94 0.32 -5.93
CA GLY A 250 9.51 -0.54 -6.96
C GLY A 250 9.17 -2.01 -6.76
N ALA A 251 9.40 -2.53 -5.57
CA ALA A 251 9.08 -3.92 -5.23
C ALA A 251 7.57 -4.21 -5.34
N ALA A 252 6.73 -3.31 -4.80
CA ALA A 252 5.28 -3.44 -4.87
C ALA A 252 4.76 -3.38 -6.31
N GLY A 253 5.34 -2.52 -7.16
CA GLY A 253 4.99 -2.40 -8.58
C GLY A 253 5.24 -3.71 -9.34
N ILE A 254 6.36 -4.39 -9.08
CA ILE A 254 6.64 -5.71 -9.66
C ILE A 254 5.61 -6.73 -9.20
N VAL A 255 5.36 -6.83 -7.88
CA VAL A 255 4.41 -7.81 -7.33
C VAL A 255 3.01 -7.57 -7.87
N TYR A 256 2.58 -6.31 -7.96
CA TYR A 256 1.29 -5.95 -8.54
C TYR A 256 1.20 -6.37 -10.01
N LEU A 257 2.23 -6.08 -10.81
CA LEU A 257 2.28 -6.42 -12.23
C LEU A 257 2.25 -7.94 -12.50
N LEU A 258 2.77 -8.76 -11.57
CA LEU A 258 2.67 -10.22 -11.66
C LEU A 258 1.24 -10.74 -11.41
N GLN A 259 0.40 -9.95 -10.75
CA GLN A 259 -0.99 -10.32 -10.41
C GLN A 259 -2.00 -9.67 -11.37
N PHE A 260 -1.76 -8.40 -11.73
CA PHE A 260 -2.68 -7.51 -12.42
C PHE A 260 -2.00 -6.79 -13.58
N ASN A 261 -2.81 -6.27 -14.49
CA ASN A 261 -2.34 -5.36 -15.52
C ASN A 261 -2.16 -3.94 -14.94
N MET A 262 -1.25 -3.17 -15.53
CA MET A 262 -0.94 -1.83 -15.07
C MET A 262 -1.00 -0.83 -16.22
N ARG A 263 -1.50 0.38 -15.94
CA ARG A 263 -1.59 1.50 -16.87
C ARG A 263 -1.01 2.75 -16.20
N TYR A 264 -0.76 3.80 -16.96
CA TYR A 264 -0.14 5.05 -16.49
C TYR A 264 -0.88 5.71 -15.30
N ASP A 265 -2.21 5.58 -15.23
CA ASP A 265 -3.08 6.17 -14.19
C ASP A 265 -3.41 5.22 -13.03
N THR A 266 -3.01 3.96 -13.11
CA THR A 266 -3.24 2.95 -12.08
C THR A 266 -2.70 3.39 -10.71
N GLY A 267 -1.63 4.18 -10.72
CA GLY A 267 -0.96 4.66 -9.52
C GLY A 267 -1.77 5.64 -8.69
N PHE A 268 -2.49 6.54 -9.32
CA PHE A 268 -3.31 7.51 -8.62
C PHE A 268 -4.43 6.81 -7.81
N GLU A 269 -5.10 5.89 -8.46
CA GLU A 269 -6.22 5.16 -7.87
C GLU A 269 -5.77 4.25 -6.71
N LEU A 270 -4.78 3.40 -6.98
CA LEU A 270 -4.23 2.49 -5.98
C LEU A 270 -3.45 3.23 -4.90
N GLY A 271 -2.85 4.37 -5.23
CA GLY A 271 -2.19 5.24 -4.28
C GLY A 271 -3.13 5.78 -3.21
N LEU A 272 -4.34 6.19 -3.60
CA LEU A 272 -5.36 6.61 -2.66
C LEU A 272 -5.86 5.44 -1.78
N ILE A 273 -6.04 4.26 -2.37
CA ILE A 273 -6.39 3.03 -1.63
C ILE A 273 -5.27 2.68 -0.64
N ALA A 274 -4.01 2.73 -1.06
CA ALA A 274 -2.87 2.43 -0.21
C ALA A 274 -2.67 3.50 0.89
N PHE A 275 -2.95 4.77 0.62
CA PHE A 275 -2.99 5.79 1.65
C PHE A 275 -4.08 5.50 2.70
N THR A 276 -5.27 5.13 2.25
CA THR A 276 -6.35 4.68 3.14
C THR A 276 -5.89 3.45 3.95
N ALA A 277 -5.20 2.53 3.31
CA ALA A 277 -4.62 1.35 3.95
C ALA A 277 -3.54 1.70 5.00
N ALA A 278 -2.77 2.77 4.79
CA ALA A 278 -1.81 3.27 5.78
C ALA A 278 -2.51 3.77 7.06
N VAL A 279 -3.69 4.37 6.93
CA VAL A 279 -4.50 4.89 8.05
C VAL A 279 -5.28 3.77 8.74
N LEU A 280 -5.83 2.82 7.97
CA LEU A 280 -6.79 1.80 8.47
C LEU A 280 -6.16 0.44 8.75
N GLY A 281 -5.02 0.15 8.14
CA GLY A 281 -4.44 -1.17 8.07
C GLY A 281 -4.73 -1.84 6.72
N ALA A 282 -3.66 -2.25 6.06
CA ALA A 282 -3.70 -2.75 4.69
C ALA A 282 -4.54 -4.02 4.53
N LEU A 283 -4.53 -4.91 5.51
CA LEU A 283 -5.33 -6.14 5.49
C LEU A 283 -6.84 -5.83 5.51
N ILE A 284 -7.26 -4.85 6.32
CA ILE A 284 -8.68 -4.45 6.39
C ILE A 284 -9.15 -3.98 5.01
N ILE A 285 -8.38 -3.13 4.35
CA ILE A 285 -8.72 -2.62 3.01
C ILE A 285 -8.73 -3.73 1.98
N GLY A 286 -7.75 -4.66 2.02
CA GLY A 286 -7.73 -5.83 1.15
C GLY A 286 -8.98 -6.70 1.31
N PHE A 287 -9.42 -6.95 2.54
CA PHE A 287 -10.66 -7.69 2.81
C PHE A 287 -11.90 -6.90 2.38
N VAL A 288 -11.98 -5.61 2.66
CA VAL A 288 -13.10 -4.76 2.23
C VAL A 288 -13.26 -4.81 0.71
N GLN A 289 -12.16 -4.68 -0.03
CA GLN A 289 -12.20 -4.77 -1.48
C GLN A 289 -12.64 -6.15 -1.95
N ALA A 290 -11.98 -7.21 -1.49
CA ALA A 290 -12.25 -8.56 -1.95
C ALA A 290 -13.70 -8.99 -1.65
N PHE A 291 -14.18 -8.73 -0.44
CA PHE A 291 -15.55 -9.07 -0.07
C PHE A 291 -16.59 -8.22 -0.80
N ASN A 292 -16.30 -6.95 -1.09
CA ASN A 292 -17.18 -6.11 -1.87
C ASN A 292 -17.33 -6.57 -3.33
N GLU A 293 -16.28 -7.18 -3.89
CA GLU A 293 -16.23 -7.59 -5.30
C GLU A 293 -16.59 -9.06 -5.50
N GLY A 294 -16.27 -9.95 -4.55
CA GLY A 294 -16.28 -11.39 -4.75
C GLY A 294 -17.36 -12.16 -4.00
N LEU A 295 -18.08 -11.57 -3.04
CA LEU A 295 -19.13 -12.32 -2.33
C LEU A 295 -20.38 -12.53 -3.18
N THR A 296 -21.09 -13.65 -2.95
CA THR A 296 -22.23 -14.06 -3.76
C THR A 296 -23.52 -13.37 -3.39
N TRP A 297 -23.69 -12.92 -2.13
CA TRP A 297 -24.91 -12.27 -1.67
C TRP A 297 -24.68 -10.81 -1.34
N PHE A 298 -25.40 -9.94 -2.05
CA PHE A 298 -25.37 -8.49 -1.87
C PHE A 298 -23.93 -7.92 -1.87
N ALA A 299 -23.13 -8.33 -2.87
CA ALA A 299 -21.86 -7.70 -3.16
C ALA A 299 -22.11 -6.48 -4.06
N PRO A 300 -21.77 -5.25 -3.60
CA PRO A 300 -21.97 -4.04 -4.39
C PRO A 300 -21.19 -4.03 -5.71
N GLY A 301 -20.08 -4.77 -5.77
CA GLY A 301 -19.23 -4.90 -6.95
C GLY A 301 -18.11 -3.86 -7.04
N SER A 302 -17.29 -4.00 -8.07
CA SER A 302 -16.08 -3.17 -8.28
C SER A 302 -16.36 -1.67 -8.35
N ASP A 303 -17.53 -1.28 -8.92
CA ASP A 303 -17.91 0.13 -9.07
C ASP A 303 -18.08 0.85 -7.72
N TRP A 304 -18.48 0.10 -6.69
CA TRP A 304 -18.67 0.63 -5.33
C TRP A 304 -17.46 0.48 -4.43
N THR A 305 -16.44 -0.27 -4.83
CA THR A 305 -15.24 -0.49 -4.01
C THR A 305 -14.58 0.83 -3.61
N ARG A 306 -14.40 1.73 -4.58
CA ARG A 306 -13.83 3.06 -4.31
C ARG A 306 -14.66 3.84 -3.32
N THR A 307 -15.96 3.93 -3.57
CA THR A 307 -16.89 4.65 -2.69
C THR A 307 -16.87 4.07 -1.28
N GLY A 308 -16.85 2.74 -1.14
CA GLY A 308 -16.76 2.04 0.13
C GLY A 308 -15.46 2.34 0.88
N VAL A 309 -14.31 2.20 0.21
CA VAL A 309 -12.99 2.46 0.80
C VAL A 309 -12.85 3.92 1.24
N PHE A 310 -13.24 4.89 0.38
CA PHE A 310 -13.19 6.31 0.74
C PHE A 310 -14.25 6.69 1.78
N GLY A 311 -15.43 6.09 1.72
CA GLY A 311 -16.46 6.27 2.74
C GLY A 311 -15.96 5.85 4.13
N ILE A 312 -15.31 4.70 4.22
CA ILE A 312 -14.69 4.22 5.46
C ILE A 312 -13.57 5.17 5.90
N LEU A 313 -12.70 5.64 4.98
CA LEU A 313 -11.66 6.61 5.31
C LEU A 313 -12.25 7.89 5.91
N ILE A 314 -13.26 8.49 5.25
CA ILE A 314 -13.92 9.71 5.71
C ILE A 314 -14.56 9.49 7.08
N LEU A 315 -15.28 8.38 7.26
CA LEU A 315 -15.90 8.04 8.54
C LEU A 315 -14.86 7.95 9.66
N ILE A 316 -13.72 7.31 9.40
CA ILE A 316 -12.69 7.19 10.44
C ILE A 316 -12.00 8.52 10.70
N LEU A 317 -11.67 9.31 9.67
CA LEU A 317 -11.09 10.65 9.87
C LEU A 317 -12.03 11.59 10.64
N VAL A 318 -13.34 11.46 10.45
CA VAL A 318 -14.35 12.26 11.17
C VAL A 318 -14.53 11.78 12.62
N PHE A 319 -14.60 10.46 12.83
CA PHE A 319 -14.93 9.88 14.14
C PHE A 319 -13.71 9.47 14.97
N ARG A 320 -12.57 9.15 14.31
CA ARG A 320 -11.30 8.81 14.93
C ARG A 320 -10.13 9.38 14.14
N PRO A 321 -9.85 10.68 14.24
CA PRO A 321 -8.77 11.33 13.48
C PRO A 321 -7.37 10.75 13.77
N GLU A 322 -7.23 10.03 14.88
CA GLU A 322 -5.98 9.33 15.26
C GLU A 322 -5.78 7.99 14.51
N GLY A 323 -6.74 7.56 13.69
CA GLY A 323 -6.75 6.25 13.03
C GLY A 323 -7.23 5.11 13.95
N LEU A 324 -7.36 3.89 13.40
CA LEU A 324 -7.81 2.72 14.16
C LEU A 324 -6.75 2.17 15.13
N LEU A 325 -5.47 2.33 14.77
CA LEU A 325 -4.31 1.81 15.50
C LEU A 325 -3.42 2.93 16.08
N GLY A 326 -3.85 4.20 15.98
CA GLY A 326 -3.09 5.34 16.45
C GLY A 326 -3.01 5.38 17.99
N GLU A 327 -1.83 5.61 18.53
CA GLU A 327 -1.64 5.98 19.94
C GLU A 327 -2.00 7.46 20.10
N ARG A 328 -2.76 7.78 21.15
CA ARG A 328 -3.03 9.16 21.52
C ARG A 328 -1.72 9.85 21.88
N THR A 329 -1.30 10.81 21.07
CA THR A 329 -0.28 11.76 21.51
C THR A 329 -0.89 12.60 22.64
N PRO A 330 -0.26 12.65 23.82
CA PRO A 330 -0.75 13.54 24.86
C PRO A 330 -0.75 14.98 24.34
N GLU A 331 -1.90 15.64 24.38
CA GLU A 331 -1.99 17.08 24.17
C GLU A 331 -1.25 17.74 25.34
N GLY A 332 -0.10 18.35 25.06
CA GLY A 332 0.65 19.18 26.00
C GLY A 332 2.01 18.61 26.43
N ALA A 333 2.96 18.56 25.52
CA ALA A 333 4.38 18.61 25.82
C ALA A 333 5.04 19.64 24.91
#